data_2ef07c3cca9340dd62e791f727a1766b
#
_entry.id   2ef07c3cca9340dd62e791f727a1766b
#
_cell.length_a   1.000
_cell.length_b   1.000
_cell.length_c   1.000
_cell.angle_alpha   90.00
_cell.angle_beta   90.00
_cell.angle_gamma   90.00
#
_symmetry.space_group_name_H-M   'P 1'
#
loop_
_entity.id
_entity.type
_entity.pdbx_description
1 polymer ?
#
loop_
_entity_poly.entity_id
_entity_poly.type
_entity_poly.pdbx_seq_one_letter_code
_entity_poly.pdbx_strand_id
1 'polypeptide(L)'
;VTYPNFNAGWVMYTSKFYMGFAAHNINQPNWSFYKNPDEILPMRLTVHAGGLIPMTRSRFEENNISPNVLFMKQRNFTQLNLGFYANKGPLVTGLWFRQTFGAFKNSDAIIMLVGFRKNRFKFGYSYDFTVSDGRSAIPSSHEVSATIDWCVPPGRKPFKPLHCPEF
;
A
#
# COMPACT_ATOMS: atom_id res chain seq x y z
N VAL A 1 22.99 10.10 16.57
CA VAL A 1 22.43 9.15 17.55
C VAL A 1 22.21 7.83 16.85
N THR A 2 22.72 6.73 17.39
CA THR A 2 22.49 5.37 16.87
C THR A 2 21.61 4.63 17.86
N TYR A 3 20.52 4.05 17.39
CA TYR A 3 19.63 3.23 18.19
C TYR A 3 19.18 1.98 17.40
N PRO A 4 19.02 0.82 18.05
CA PRO A 4 18.44 -0.34 17.42
C PRO A 4 16.94 -0.12 17.22
N ASN A 5 16.40 -0.57 16.09
CA ASN A 5 14.99 -0.53 15.79
C ASN A 5 14.52 -1.90 15.29
N PHE A 6 13.50 -2.45 15.93
CA PHE A 6 12.96 -3.77 15.62
C PHE A 6 11.59 -3.65 14.95
N ASN A 7 11.46 -4.35 13.83
CA ASN A 7 10.22 -4.46 13.08
C ASN A 7 9.92 -5.93 12.83
N ALA A 8 8.66 -6.30 12.88
CA ALA A 8 8.20 -7.65 12.56
C ALA A 8 6.92 -7.58 11.75
N GLY A 9 6.73 -8.54 10.87
CA GLY A 9 5.52 -8.63 10.07
C GLY A 9 5.28 -10.05 9.57
N TRP A 10 4.04 -10.28 9.21
CA TRP A 10 3.58 -11.54 8.65
C TRP A 10 2.62 -11.26 7.50
N VAL A 11 2.72 -12.06 6.44
CA VAL A 11 1.85 -11.98 5.27
C VAL A 11 1.41 -13.41 4.91
N MET A 12 0.11 -13.58 4.73
CA MET A 12 -0.49 -14.77 4.14
C MET A 12 -1.11 -14.39 2.80
N TYR A 13 -0.92 -15.21 1.79
CA TYR A 13 -1.51 -15.00 0.49
C TYR A 13 -1.94 -16.31 -0.16
N THR A 14 -2.97 -16.22 -0.98
CA THR A 14 -3.48 -17.26 -1.85
C THR A 14 -3.59 -16.71 -3.26
N SER A 15 -4.03 -17.49 -4.22
CA SER A 15 -4.27 -16.99 -5.59
C SER A 15 -5.38 -15.94 -5.73
N LYS A 16 -6.20 -15.75 -4.70
CA LYS A 16 -7.37 -14.84 -4.74
C LYS A 16 -7.47 -13.87 -3.58
N PHE A 17 -6.68 -14.06 -2.55
CA PHE A 17 -6.78 -13.29 -1.31
C PHE A 17 -5.41 -13.15 -0.66
N TYR A 18 -5.15 -12.01 -0.07
CA TYR A 18 -4.00 -11.80 0.79
C TYR A 18 -4.39 -11.02 2.05
N MET A 19 -3.66 -11.24 3.11
CA MET A 19 -3.71 -10.42 4.32
C MET A 19 -2.33 -10.36 4.97
N GLY A 20 -2.07 -9.25 5.63
CA GLY A 20 -0.81 -9.06 6.32
C GLY A 20 -0.94 -8.16 7.53
N PHE A 21 -0.01 -8.34 8.43
CA PHE A 21 0.15 -7.56 9.64
C PHE A 21 1.62 -7.17 9.80
N ALA A 22 1.88 -5.92 10.19
CA ALA A 22 3.22 -5.46 10.50
C ALA A 22 3.22 -4.57 11.74
N ALA A 23 4.23 -4.77 12.59
CA ALA A 23 4.53 -3.93 13.72
C ALA A 23 5.90 -3.29 13.52
N HIS A 24 5.95 -1.98 13.47
CA HIS A 24 7.17 -1.21 13.35
C HIS A 24 7.50 -0.53 14.67
N ASN A 25 8.78 -0.31 14.92
CA ASN A 25 9.29 0.34 16.13
C ASN A 25 8.81 -0.37 17.40
N ILE A 26 8.90 -1.70 17.45
CA ILE A 26 8.36 -2.53 18.53
C ILE A 26 8.99 -2.14 19.88
N ASN A 27 10.28 -1.84 19.86
CA ASN A 27 11.04 -1.44 21.05
C ASN A 27 10.93 0.08 21.36
N GLN A 28 10.17 0.84 20.58
CA GLN A 28 9.95 2.28 20.77
C GLN A 28 11.24 3.04 21.15
N PRO A 29 12.29 3.01 20.28
CA PRO A 29 13.58 3.58 20.61
C PRO A 29 13.48 5.08 20.82
N ASN A 30 14.30 5.61 21.75
CA ASN A 30 14.48 7.04 21.93
C ASN A 30 15.43 7.56 20.85
N TRP A 31 14.99 8.54 20.07
CA TRP A 31 15.75 9.13 18.95
C TRP A 31 16.35 10.51 19.29
N SER A 32 16.14 10.97 20.53
CA SER A 32 16.61 12.27 21.00
C SER A 32 18.14 12.34 21.12
N PHE A 33 18.72 13.44 20.64
CA PHE A 33 20.13 13.76 20.88
C PHE A 33 20.43 14.04 22.36
N TYR A 34 19.47 14.57 23.10
CA TYR A 34 19.60 14.95 24.50
C TYR A 34 19.06 13.91 25.48
N LYS A 35 18.71 12.70 24.99
CA LYS A 35 18.08 11.61 25.78
C LYS A 35 16.83 12.04 26.53
N ASN A 36 16.06 12.96 25.94
CA ASN A 36 14.78 13.36 26.48
C ASN A 36 13.83 12.12 26.52
N PRO A 37 13.28 11.76 27.69
CA PRO A 37 12.43 10.57 27.80
C PRO A 37 11.15 10.65 26.98
N ASP A 38 10.68 11.83 26.62
CA ASP A 38 9.44 12.03 25.86
C ASP A 38 9.62 11.85 24.35
N GLU A 39 10.86 11.79 23.88
CA GLU A 39 11.19 11.67 22.44
C GLU A 39 11.37 10.21 22.02
N ILE A 40 10.34 9.40 22.24
CA ILE A 40 10.29 8.01 21.78
C ILE A 40 9.66 7.93 20.39
N LEU A 41 10.16 7.01 19.57
CA LEU A 41 9.56 6.67 18.29
C LEU A 41 8.40 5.69 18.53
N PRO A 42 7.13 6.11 18.40
CA PRO A 42 6.00 5.29 18.80
C PRO A 42 5.85 4.08 17.87
N MET A 43 5.42 2.96 18.45
CA MET A 43 5.10 1.76 17.70
C MET A 43 3.99 2.04 16.68
N ARG A 44 4.17 1.56 15.45
CA ARG A 44 3.19 1.62 14.38
C ARG A 44 2.70 0.22 14.04
N LEU A 45 1.41 0.03 14.11
CA LEU A 45 0.72 -1.18 13.68
C LEU A 45 0.09 -0.94 12.32
N THR A 46 0.26 -1.89 11.40
CA THR A 46 -0.33 -1.87 10.07
C THR A 46 -1.00 -3.21 9.82
N VAL A 47 -2.24 -3.18 9.37
CA VAL A 47 -2.98 -4.36 8.90
C VAL A 47 -3.46 -4.07 7.50
N HIS A 48 -3.26 -5.00 6.58
CA HIS A 48 -3.77 -4.88 5.23
C HIS A 48 -4.37 -6.20 4.74
N ALA A 49 -5.38 -6.08 3.91
CA ALA A 49 -6.00 -7.22 3.27
C ALA A 49 -6.54 -6.81 1.90
N GLY A 50 -6.58 -7.76 0.99
CA GLY A 50 -7.15 -7.56 -0.33
C GLY A 50 -7.56 -8.86 -0.97
N GLY A 51 -8.36 -8.73 -2.02
CA GLY A 51 -8.85 -9.86 -2.77
C GLY A 51 -8.76 -9.62 -4.27
N LEU A 52 -8.84 -10.69 -5.04
CA LEU A 52 -8.85 -10.64 -6.49
C LEU A 52 -10.10 -11.34 -7.00
N ILE A 53 -10.97 -10.58 -7.64
CA ILE A 53 -12.26 -11.04 -8.20
C ILE A 53 -12.11 -11.03 -9.73
N PRO A 54 -11.97 -12.20 -10.38
CA PRO A 54 -11.87 -12.26 -11.82
C PRO A 54 -13.22 -11.86 -12.46
N MET A 55 -13.19 -10.92 -13.41
CA MET A 55 -14.37 -10.46 -14.15
C MET A 55 -14.68 -11.34 -15.37
N THR A 56 -13.65 -12.00 -15.91
CA THR A 56 -13.77 -12.80 -17.13
C THR A 56 -13.12 -14.15 -16.93
N ARG A 57 -13.77 -15.22 -17.43
CA ARG A 57 -13.22 -16.59 -17.44
C ARG A 57 -12.20 -16.84 -18.57
N SER A 58 -11.82 -15.83 -19.32
CA SER A 58 -10.86 -15.95 -20.40
C SER A 58 -9.44 -16.18 -19.88
N ARG A 59 -8.74 -17.16 -20.44
CA ARG A 59 -7.32 -17.44 -20.12
C ARG A 59 -6.35 -16.37 -20.65
N PHE A 60 -6.83 -15.50 -21.52
CA PHE A 60 -5.99 -14.55 -22.27
C PHE A 60 -6.13 -13.09 -21.83
N GLU A 61 -7.15 -12.78 -21.04
CA GLU A 61 -7.37 -11.42 -20.53
C GLU A 61 -7.44 -11.42 -19.01
N GLU A 62 -6.50 -10.78 -18.38
CA GLU A 62 -6.47 -10.56 -16.93
C GLU A 62 -7.41 -9.40 -16.56
N ASN A 63 -8.72 -9.63 -16.73
CA ASN A 63 -9.72 -8.66 -16.28
C ASN A 63 -10.15 -9.03 -14.86
N ASN A 64 -9.78 -8.21 -13.90
CA ASN A 64 -10.12 -8.46 -12.51
C ASN A 64 -10.37 -7.15 -11.74
N ILE A 65 -11.09 -7.26 -10.63
CA ILE A 65 -11.23 -6.21 -9.63
C ILE A 65 -10.57 -6.70 -8.34
N SER A 66 -9.76 -5.84 -7.74
CA SER A 66 -9.08 -6.10 -6.49
C SER A 66 -9.52 -5.10 -5.42
N PRO A 67 -10.49 -5.43 -4.55
CA PRO A 67 -10.79 -4.64 -3.36
C PRO A 67 -9.69 -4.79 -2.32
N ASN A 68 -9.36 -3.68 -1.65
CA ASN A 68 -8.25 -3.61 -0.70
C ASN A 68 -8.61 -2.74 0.49
N VAL A 69 -8.06 -3.11 1.65
CA VAL A 69 -8.15 -2.34 2.89
C VAL A 69 -6.78 -2.25 3.53
N LEU A 70 -6.45 -1.07 4.03
CA LEU A 70 -5.24 -0.82 4.81
C LEU A 70 -5.64 -0.03 6.06
N PHE A 71 -5.33 -0.58 7.21
CA PHE A 71 -5.50 0.06 8.51
C PHE A 71 -4.13 0.32 9.13
N MET A 72 -3.91 1.52 9.63
CA MET A 72 -2.68 1.92 10.28
C MET A 72 -2.98 2.67 11.57
N LYS A 73 -2.25 2.33 12.63
CA LYS A 73 -2.33 3.01 13.92
C LYS A 73 -0.94 3.30 14.47
N GLN A 74 -0.71 4.55 14.85
CA GLN A 74 0.51 4.99 15.51
C GLN A 74 0.18 6.05 16.55
N ARG A 75 0.34 5.73 17.82
CA ARG A 75 -0.04 6.63 18.94
C ARG A 75 -1.50 7.11 18.79
N ASN A 76 -1.70 8.40 18.65
CA ASN A 76 -3.01 9.05 18.47
C ASN A 76 -3.43 9.18 17.01
N PHE A 77 -2.59 8.73 16.07
CA PHE A 77 -2.88 8.72 14.66
C PHE A 77 -3.48 7.37 14.26
N THR A 78 -4.65 7.40 13.67
CA THR A 78 -5.32 6.21 13.13
C THR A 78 -5.78 6.53 11.71
N GLN A 79 -5.47 5.68 10.76
CA GLN A 79 -5.81 5.85 9.35
C GLN A 79 -6.41 4.57 8.80
N LEU A 80 -7.49 4.73 8.05
CA LEU A 80 -8.14 3.68 7.28
C LEU A 80 -8.12 4.08 5.80
N ASN A 81 -7.58 3.21 4.96
CA ASN A 81 -7.66 3.36 3.52
C ASN A 81 -8.51 2.20 2.98
N LEU A 82 -9.52 2.54 2.21
CA LEU A 82 -10.36 1.60 1.48
C LEU A 82 -10.25 1.90 0.00
N GLY A 83 -10.05 0.89 -0.81
CA GLY A 83 -9.92 1.12 -2.22
C GLY A 83 -10.08 -0.13 -3.06
N PHE A 84 -10.06 0.06 -4.36
CA PHE A 84 -10.05 -1.05 -5.30
C PHE A 84 -9.21 -0.67 -6.52
N TYR A 85 -8.66 -1.70 -7.13
CA TYR A 85 -8.07 -1.64 -8.46
C TYR A 85 -8.95 -2.40 -9.44
N ALA A 86 -9.06 -1.89 -10.65
CA ALA A 86 -9.66 -2.58 -11.78
C ALA A 86 -8.61 -2.72 -12.88
N ASN A 87 -8.30 -3.96 -13.22
CA ASN A 87 -7.38 -4.31 -14.29
C ASN A 87 -8.16 -4.75 -15.53
N LYS A 88 -7.84 -4.15 -16.68
CA LYS A 88 -8.41 -4.53 -17.96
C LYS A 88 -7.31 -4.58 -19.02
N GLY A 89 -6.79 -5.79 -19.26
CA GLY A 89 -5.63 -5.97 -20.13
C GLY A 89 -4.42 -5.15 -19.63
N PRO A 90 -3.87 -4.25 -20.44
CA PRO A 90 -2.71 -3.44 -20.02
C PRO A 90 -3.07 -2.25 -19.12
N LEU A 91 -4.35 -1.91 -19.01
CA LEU A 91 -4.81 -0.75 -18.24
C LEU A 91 -5.11 -1.15 -16.80
N VAL A 92 -4.58 -0.36 -15.86
CA VAL A 92 -4.87 -0.46 -14.43
C VAL A 92 -5.49 0.85 -13.97
N THR A 93 -6.64 0.78 -13.32
CA THR A 93 -7.27 1.95 -12.69
C THR A 93 -7.48 1.67 -11.21
N GLY A 94 -7.35 2.67 -10.38
CA GLY A 94 -7.54 2.53 -8.93
C GLY A 94 -8.30 3.72 -8.36
N LEU A 95 -9.11 3.43 -7.36
CA LEU A 95 -9.77 4.45 -6.55
C LEU A 95 -9.61 4.07 -5.09
N TRP A 96 -9.11 5.03 -4.29
CA TRP A 96 -8.92 4.86 -2.87
C TRP A 96 -9.54 6.01 -2.11
N PHE A 97 -10.12 5.67 -0.98
CA PHE A 97 -10.58 6.62 0.03
C PHE A 97 -9.73 6.47 1.28
N ARG A 98 -9.12 7.57 1.71
CA ARG A 98 -8.33 7.67 2.93
C ARG A 98 -9.14 8.43 3.96
N GLN A 99 -9.28 7.84 5.15
CA GLN A 99 -9.88 8.49 6.30
C GLN A 99 -8.92 8.47 7.48
N THR A 100 -8.74 9.60 8.11
CA THR A 100 -7.85 9.78 9.25
C THR A 100 -8.67 10.14 10.49
N PHE A 101 -8.40 9.43 11.59
CA PHE A 101 -9.09 9.62 12.87
C PHE A 101 -8.12 10.17 13.92
N GLY A 102 -8.64 10.86 14.93
CA GLY A 102 -7.87 11.41 16.05
C GLY A 102 -7.50 12.87 15.89
N ALA A 103 -6.31 13.25 16.32
CA ALA A 103 -5.84 14.64 16.33
C ALA A 103 -5.71 15.25 14.91
N PHE A 104 -5.62 14.42 13.87
CA PHE A 104 -5.45 14.83 12.47
C PHE A 104 -6.69 14.54 11.62
N LYS A 105 -7.87 14.80 12.18
CA LYS A 105 -9.17 14.55 11.54
C LYS A 105 -9.37 15.13 10.13
N ASN A 106 -8.56 16.11 9.75
CA ASN A 106 -8.75 16.91 8.54
C ASN A 106 -7.84 16.51 7.38
N SER A 107 -7.43 15.23 7.29
CA SER A 107 -6.60 14.73 6.21
C SER A 107 -7.26 13.60 5.41
N ASP A 108 -8.59 13.67 5.26
CA ASP A 108 -9.31 12.73 4.42
C ASP A 108 -9.08 13.05 2.93
N ALA A 109 -8.89 12.01 2.14
CA ALA A 109 -8.55 12.18 0.74
C ALA A 109 -9.16 11.09 -0.15
N ILE A 110 -9.42 11.46 -1.40
CA ILE A 110 -9.73 10.53 -2.49
C ILE A 110 -8.51 10.47 -3.40
N ILE A 111 -8.02 9.26 -3.65
CA ILE A 111 -6.85 9.03 -4.50
C ILE A 111 -7.31 8.29 -5.74
N MET A 112 -7.06 8.88 -6.89
CA MET A 112 -7.31 8.27 -8.19
C MET A 112 -5.99 7.81 -8.81
N LEU A 113 -5.97 6.62 -9.36
CA LEU A 113 -4.80 6.04 -10.00
C LEU A 113 -5.16 5.54 -11.39
N VAL A 114 -4.29 5.86 -12.34
CA VAL A 114 -4.32 5.29 -13.69
C VAL A 114 -2.92 4.77 -14.02
N GLY A 115 -2.83 3.52 -14.44
CA GLY A 115 -1.58 2.88 -14.80
C GLY A 115 -1.68 2.13 -16.12
N PHE A 116 -0.54 1.94 -16.74
CA PHE A 116 -0.40 1.17 -17.95
C PHE A 116 0.72 0.14 -17.79
N ARG A 117 0.40 -1.12 -18.05
CA ARG A 117 1.31 -2.25 -17.93
C ARG A 117 1.52 -2.91 -19.30
N LYS A 118 2.77 -2.95 -19.76
CA LYS A 118 3.12 -3.62 -21.02
C LYS A 118 4.47 -4.32 -20.89
N ASN A 119 4.44 -5.63 -21.02
CA ASN A 119 5.63 -6.49 -20.89
C ASN A 119 6.34 -6.27 -19.53
N ARG A 120 7.52 -5.66 -19.57
CA ARG A 120 8.38 -5.38 -18.39
C ARG A 120 8.20 -3.98 -17.82
N PHE A 121 7.40 -3.15 -18.47
CA PHE A 121 7.22 -1.75 -18.09
C PHE A 121 5.86 -1.55 -17.45
N LYS A 122 5.87 -0.87 -16.30
CA LYS A 122 4.66 -0.43 -15.61
C LYS A 122 4.80 1.07 -15.38
N PHE A 123 3.83 1.84 -15.80
CA PHE A 123 3.73 3.28 -15.58
C PHE A 123 2.46 3.56 -14.80
N GLY A 124 2.55 4.42 -13.83
CA GLY A 124 1.41 4.84 -13.03
C GLY A 124 1.43 6.34 -12.79
N TYR A 125 0.25 6.90 -12.73
CA TYR A 125 -0.02 8.25 -12.30
C TYR A 125 -1.10 8.21 -11.25
N SER A 126 -0.88 8.86 -10.12
CA SER A 126 -1.89 9.03 -9.08
C SER A 126 -2.10 10.50 -8.74
N TYR A 127 -3.33 10.81 -8.40
CA TYR A 127 -3.76 12.11 -7.96
C TYR A 127 -4.47 11.98 -6.62
N ASP A 128 -3.95 12.64 -5.60
CA ASP A 128 -4.50 12.67 -4.26
C ASP A 128 -5.27 13.99 -4.06
N PHE A 129 -6.57 13.87 -3.90
CA PHE A 129 -7.47 15.00 -3.71
C PHE A 129 -7.94 15.04 -2.26
N THR A 130 -7.48 16.05 -1.51
CA THR A 130 -7.91 16.28 -0.12
C THR A 130 -9.35 16.76 -0.08
N VAL A 131 -10.22 16.06 0.65
CA VAL A 131 -11.68 16.35 0.72
C VAL A 131 -12.08 17.03 2.03
N SER A 132 -11.19 17.08 3.02
CA SER A 132 -11.47 17.64 4.34
C SER A 132 -11.35 19.16 4.37
N ASP A 133 -11.83 19.78 5.46
CA ASP A 133 -11.77 21.23 5.70
C ASP A 133 -10.35 21.81 5.73
N GLY A 134 -9.32 20.95 5.90
CA GLY A 134 -7.90 21.30 5.78
C GLY A 134 -7.41 21.56 4.35
N ARG A 135 -8.29 21.58 3.34
CA ARG A 135 -7.96 21.72 1.91
C ARG A 135 -7.10 22.93 1.57
N SER A 136 -7.24 24.02 2.32
CA SER A 136 -6.40 25.21 2.14
C SER A 136 -4.97 25.06 2.67
N ALA A 137 -4.76 24.13 3.62
CA ALA A 137 -3.46 23.90 4.26
C ALA A 137 -2.73 22.68 3.67
N ILE A 138 -3.46 21.72 3.08
CA ILE A 138 -2.90 20.48 2.51
C ILE A 138 -3.29 20.44 1.03
N PRO A 139 -2.40 20.88 0.14
CA PRO A 139 -2.67 20.85 -1.30
C PRO A 139 -2.76 19.41 -1.82
N SER A 140 -3.51 19.24 -2.91
CA SER A 140 -3.56 17.99 -3.67
C SER A 140 -2.17 17.61 -4.18
N SER A 141 -1.86 16.32 -4.24
CA SER A 141 -0.57 15.85 -4.73
C SER A 141 -0.68 15.03 -6.02
N HIS A 142 0.36 15.10 -6.82
CA HIS A 142 0.52 14.34 -8.04
C HIS A 142 1.73 13.41 -7.89
N GLU A 143 1.58 12.15 -8.25
CA GLU A 143 2.66 11.19 -8.21
C GLU A 143 2.76 10.45 -9.54
N VAL A 144 3.97 10.33 -10.06
CA VAL A 144 4.29 9.53 -11.25
C VAL A 144 5.20 8.40 -10.82
N SER A 145 4.86 7.19 -11.20
CA SER A 145 5.65 5.99 -10.92
C SER A 145 6.02 5.26 -12.22
N ALA A 146 7.22 4.71 -12.25
CA ALA A 146 7.69 3.86 -13.32
C ALA A 146 8.42 2.65 -12.73
N THR A 147 8.05 1.46 -13.19
CA THR A 147 8.65 0.20 -12.74
C THR A 147 9.11 -0.61 -13.95
N ILE A 148 10.28 -1.20 -13.83
CA ILE A 148 10.84 -2.11 -14.84
C ILE A 148 11.08 -3.45 -14.17
N ASP A 149 10.41 -4.50 -14.65
CA ASP A 149 10.57 -5.87 -14.15
C ASP A 149 11.66 -6.59 -14.95
N TRP A 150 12.74 -6.96 -14.29
CA TRP A 150 13.81 -7.74 -14.89
C TRP A 150 13.72 -9.19 -14.43
N CYS A 151 13.13 -10.02 -15.30
CA CYS A 151 13.13 -11.46 -15.06
C CYS A 151 14.52 -12.04 -15.32
N VAL A 152 15.14 -12.56 -14.27
CA VAL A 152 16.26 -13.48 -14.43
C VAL A 152 15.68 -14.80 -14.95
N PRO A 153 16.14 -15.35 -16.09
CA PRO A 153 15.62 -16.63 -16.57
C PRO A 153 15.81 -17.68 -15.48
N PRO A 154 14.79 -18.47 -15.12
CA PRO A 154 14.90 -19.47 -14.10
C PRO A 154 15.97 -20.47 -14.49
N GLY A 155 17.02 -20.56 -13.67
CA GLY A 155 17.97 -21.65 -13.78
C GLY A 155 17.22 -22.99 -13.67
N ARG A 156 17.59 -23.96 -14.45
CA ARG A 156 17.02 -25.28 -14.78
C ARG A 156 16.34 -26.14 -13.68
N LYS A 157 15.68 -25.58 -12.68
CA LYS A 157 14.87 -26.35 -11.72
C LYS A 157 13.41 -25.91 -11.82
N PRO A 158 12.46 -26.86 -12.02
CA PRO A 158 11.04 -26.54 -12.11
C PRO A 158 10.49 -26.24 -10.71
N PHE A 159 10.83 -25.09 -10.15
CA PHE A 159 10.01 -24.50 -9.11
C PHE A 159 8.76 -23.96 -9.82
N LYS A 160 7.58 -24.46 -9.45
CA LYS A 160 6.34 -23.75 -9.77
C LYS A 160 6.36 -22.45 -8.96
N PRO A 161 6.59 -21.31 -9.58
CA PRO A 161 6.52 -20.05 -8.83
C PRO A 161 5.09 -19.89 -8.33
N LEU A 162 4.95 -19.68 -7.03
CA LEU A 162 3.70 -19.15 -6.49
C LEU A 162 3.57 -17.72 -7.04
N HIS A 163 2.66 -17.54 -7.98
CA HIS A 163 2.32 -16.21 -8.46
C HIS A 163 1.72 -15.43 -7.30
N CYS A 164 2.45 -14.44 -6.80
CA CYS A 164 1.84 -13.40 -5.99
C CYS A 164 0.78 -12.70 -6.84
N PRO A 165 -0.44 -12.48 -6.32
CA PRO A 165 -1.41 -11.66 -7.02
C PRO A 165 -0.76 -10.28 -7.29
N GLU A 166 -0.71 -9.86 -8.54
CA GLU A 166 -0.28 -8.52 -8.90
C GLU A 166 -1.45 -7.58 -8.63
N PHE A 167 -1.29 -6.76 -7.61
CA PHE A 167 -2.22 -5.71 -7.23
C PHE A 167 -1.78 -4.39 -7.80
#